data_cb49d48b939e61f2b7402b4c9c9118c3
#
_entry.id   cb49d48b939e61f2b7402b4c9c9118c3
#
_cell.length_a   1.000
_cell.length_b   1.000
_cell.length_c   1.000
_cell.angle_alpha   90.00
_cell.angle_beta   90.00
_cell.angle_gamma   90.00
#
_symmetry.space_group_name_H-M   'P 1'
#
loop_
_entity.id
_entity.type
_entity.pdbx_description
1 polymer ?
#
loop_
_entity_poly.entity_id
_entity_poly.type
_entity_poly.pdbx_seq_one_letter_code
_entity_poly.pdbx_strand_id
1 'polypeptide(L)'
;MDHHLRRILILDTDPDTLIKLQHVLEEADLDATVTWDEVEACQLIESTPYDLLLIGDHPPELNAAGILDDFSLRGTCPPVLILRGVFGEKDAAYFRRLGAIGVVPKRDPLAVLERVTKVLAPVQLTTSAPKAALSDALALRAAS
;
A
#
# COMPACT_ATOMS: atom_id res chain seq x y z
N MET A 1 25.70 -4.16 -4.94
CA MET A 1 24.29 -4.45 -5.03
C MET A 1 23.51 -3.63 -4.03
N ASP A 2 22.58 -2.93 -4.49
CA ASP A 2 21.86 -2.05 -3.67
C ASP A 2 20.57 -2.68 -3.19
N HIS A 3 20.40 -2.78 -1.89
CA HIS A 3 19.21 -3.37 -1.32
C HIS A 3 18.26 -2.28 -0.86
N HIS A 4 17.52 -1.78 -1.80
CA HIS A 4 16.48 -0.81 -1.51
C HIS A 4 15.32 -1.50 -0.84
N LEU A 5 15.11 -1.18 0.42
CA LEU A 5 13.87 -1.62 1.07
C LEU A 5 12.71 -0.87 0.46
N ARG A 6 11.60 -1.56 0.27
CA ARG A 6 10.36 -0.91 -0.15
C ARG A 6 9.86 -0.05 0.99
N ARG A 7 9.43 1.15 0.67
CA ARG A 7 9.01 2.14 1.67
C ARG A 7 7.50 2.26 1.71
N ILE A 8 6.96 2.15 2.92
CA ILE A 8 5.52 2.22 3.14
C ILE A 8 5.24 3.31 4.15
N LEU A 9 4.27 4.17 3.85
CA LEU A 9 3.81 5.17 4.80
C LEU A 9 2.46 4.74 5.34
N ILE A 10 2.30 4.77 6.66
CA ILE A 10 1.05 4.39 7.32
C ILE A 10 0.48 5.60 8.03
N LEU A 11 -0.71 6.00 7.64
CA LEU A 11 -1.43 7.11 8.25
C LEU A 11 -2.68 6.58 8.96
N ASP A 12 -2.70 6.66 10.27
CA ASP A 12 -3.86 6.27 11.08
C ASP A 12 -3.78 7.00 12.41
N THR A 13 -4.92 7.21 13.06
CA THR A 13 -4.94 7.91 14.34
C THR A 13 -4.90 6.94 15.53
N ASP A 14 -4.97 5.64 15.29
CA ASP A 14 -4.94 4.63 16.35
C ASP A 14 -3.50 4.18 16.59
N PRO A 15 -2.89 4.56 17.74
CA PRO A 15 -1.49 4.21 17.97
C PRO A 15 -1.25 2.70 18.01
N ASP A 16 -2.22 1.92 18.47
CA ASP A 16 -2.06 0.47 18.51
C ASP A 16 -1.94 -0.10 17.09
N THR A 17 -2.78 0.38 16.18
CA THR A 17 -2.70 -0.02 14.77
C THR A 17 -1.33 0.34 14.18
N LEU A 18 -0.87 1.56 14.44
CA LEU A 18 0.41 2.02 13.89
C LEU A 18 1.56 1.16 14.39
N ILE A 19 1.60 0.89 15.69
CA ILE A 19 2.68 0.10 16.29
C ILE A 19 2.69 -1.31 15.74
N LYS A 20 1.53 -1.95 15.70
CA LYS A 20 1.45 -3.35 15.24
C LYS A 20 1.78 -3.49 13.77
N LEU A 21 1.28 -2.60 12.94
CA LEU A 21 1.55 -2.67 11.51
C LEU A 21 3.01 -2.37 11.22
N GLN A 22 3.57 -1.36 11.86
CA GLN A 22 4.99 -1.05 11.68
C GLN A 22 5.85 -2.25 12.04
N HIS A 23 5.55 -2.89 13.16
CA HIS A 23 6.32 -4.04 13.61
C HIS A 23 6.25 -5.19 12.60
N VAL A 24 5.04 -5.54 12.17
CA VAL A 24 4.85 -6.66 11.26
C VAL A 24 5.54 -6.40 9.91
N LEU A 25 5.43 -5.18 9.40
CA LEU A 25 6.03 -4.84 8.12
C LEU A 25 7.55 -4.81 8.20
N GLU A 26 8.09 -4.27 9.29
CA GLU A 26 9.54 -4.19 9.44
C GLU A 26 10.14 -5.57 9.67
N GLU A 27 9.43 -6.47 10.30
CA GLU A 27 9.88 -7.85 10.43
C GLU A 27 9.95 -8.56 9.07
N ALA A 28 9.22 -8.06 8.10
CA ALA A 28 9.26 -8.58 6.74
C ALA A 28 10.22 -7.80 5.83
N ASP A 29 11.13 -7.05 6.43
CA ASP A 29 12.14 -6.26 5.72
C ASP A 29 11.55 -5.16 4.86
N LEU A 30 10.46 -4.56 5.31
CA LEU A 30 9.88 -3.38 4.68
C LEU A 30 10.17 -2.17 5.55
N ASP A 31 10.36 -1.02 4.92
CA ASP A 31 10.64 0.22 5.65
C ASP A 31 9.33 0.95 5.88
N ALA A 32 8.81 0.88 7.11
CA ALA A 32 7.50 1.42 7.44
C ALA A 32 7.63 2.69 8.29
N THR A 33 7.13 3.79 7.76
CA THR A 33 7.04 5.06 8.48
C THR A 33 5.59 5.26 8.90
N VAL A 34 5.38 5.70 10.14
CA VAL A 34 4.02 5.90 10.65
C VAL A 34 3.79 7.36 10.97
N THR A 35 2.56 7.80 10.78
CA THR A 35 2.14 9.14 11.19
C THR A 35 0.65 9.12 11.51
N TRP A 36 0.23 10.00 12.43
CA TRP A 36 -1.18 10.17 12.73
C TRP A 36 -1.70 11.52 12.24
N ASP A 37 -0.87 12.26 11.53
CA ASP A 37 -1.20 13.61 11.09
C ASP A 37 -1.20 13.70 9.57
N GLU A 38 -2.34 14.10 9.01
CA GLU A 38 -2.50 14.22 7.56
C GLU A 38 -1.52 15.23 6.95
N VAL A 39 -1.26 16.34 7.65
CA VAL A 39 -0.32 17.35 7.15
C VAL A 39 1.08 16.77 7.07
N GLU A 40 1.49 16.05 8.10
CA GLU A 40 2.80 15.40 8.09
C GLU A 40 2.88 14.36 6.97
N ALA A 41 1.80 13.60 6.76
CA ALA A 41 1.77 12.61 5.68
C ALA A 41 2.01 13.29 4.32
N CYS A 42 1.38 14.43 4.09
CA CYS A 42 1.59 15.19 2.86
C CYS A 42 3.04 15.60 2.68
N GLN A 43 3.64 16.09 3.76
CA GLN A 43 5.04 16.52 3.72
C GLN A 43 5.97 15.35 3.42
N LEU A 44 5.70 14.20 4.04
CA LEU A 44 6.50 13.00 3.83
C LEU A 44 6.40 12.51 2.38
N ILE A 45 5.20 12.51 1.83
CA ILE A 45 5.00 12.07 0.44
C ILE A 45 5.74 12.97 -0.54
N GLU A 46 5.79 14.27 -0.25
CA GLU A 46 6.46 15.22 -1.12
C GLU A 46 7.98 15.10 -1.05
N SER A 47 8.51 14.67 0.08
CA SER A 47 9.96 14.64 0.29
C SER A 47 10.58 13.26 0.17
N THR A 48 9.78 12.19 0.19
CA THR A 48 10.27 10.82 0.21
C THR A 48 9.48 9.97 -0.76
N PRO A 49 10.16 9.17 -1.61
CA PRO A 49 9.44 8.29 -2.53
C PRO A 49 8.97 7.03 -1.80
N TYR A 50 7.68 6.94 -1.56
CA TYR A 50 7.05 5.76 -0.98
C TYR A 50 6.52 4.85 -2.07
N ASP A 51 6.59 3.54 -1.82
CA ASP A 51 6.08 2.54 -2.76
C ASP A 51 4.63 2.23 -2.52
N LEU A 52 4.14 2.51 -1.31
CA LEU A 52 2.77 2.20 -0.93
C LEU A 52 2.35 3.08 0.24
N LEU A 53 1.07 3.43 0.25
CA LEU A 53 0.48 4.24 1.31
C LEU A 53 -0.68 3.46 1.91
N LEU A 54 -0.69 3.33 3.25
CA LEU A 54 -1.81 2.74 3.97
C LEU A 54 -2.51 3.87 4.72
N ILE A 55 -3.80 4.06 4.45
CA ILE A 55 -4.57 5.13 5.08
C ILE A 55 -5.74 4.53 5.85
N GLY A 56 -5.80 4.81 7.15
CA GLY A 56 -6.93 4.40 7.96
C GLY A 56 -8.17 5.22 7.63
N ASP A 57 -9.33 4.58 7.73
CA ASP A 57 -10.61 5.26 7.51
C ASP A 57 -11.51 5.05 8.71
N HIS A 58 -11.70 6.10 9.51
CA HIS A 58 -12.64 6.08 10.61
C HIS A 58 -13.12 7.50 10.87
N PRO A 59 -14.07 7.96 10.05
CA PRO A 59 -14.62 9.31 10.22
C PRO A 59 -15.27 9.46 11.58
N PRO A 60 -15.28 10.66 12.16
CA PRO A 60 -14.77 11.89 11.54
C PRO A 60 -13.28 12.13 11.74
N GLU A 61 -12.59 11.32 12.57
CA GLU A 61 -11.19 11.58 12.88
C GLU A 61 -10.29 11.46 11.66
N LEU A 62 -10.59 10.52 10.78
CA LEU A 62 -9.77 10.30 9.60
C LEU A 62 -10.67 9.92 8.44
N ASN A 63 -10.76 10.79 7.46
CA ASN A 63 -11.61 10.61 6.29
C ASN A 63 -10.75 10.23 5.09
N ALA A 64 -10.59 8.93 4.86
CA ALA A 64 -9.71 8.45 3.80
C ALA A 64 -10.15 8.91 2.41
N ALA A 65 -11.46 9.02 2.18
CA ALA A 65 -11.96 9.47 0.88
C ALA A 65 -11.48 10.88 0.55
N GLY A 66 -11.57 11.79 1.55
CA GLY A 66 -11.09 13.16 1.36
C GLY A 66 -9.58 13.22 1.18
N ILE A 67 -8.86 12.39 1.90
CA ILE A 67 -7.40 12.34 1.78
C ILE A 67 -6.99 11.83 0.40
N LEU A 68 -7.66 10.79 -0.10
CA LEU A 68 -7.40 10.27 -1.44
C LEU A 68 -7.58 11.36 -2.50
N ASP A 69 -8.68 12.11 -2.37
CA ASP A 69 -8.96 13.18 -3.32
C ASP A 69 -7.86 14.23 -3.29
N ASP A 70 -7.46 14.64 -2.08
CA ASP A 70 -6.41 15.64 -1.92
C ASP A 70 -5.07 15.17 -2.49
N PHE A 71 -4.70 13.92 -2.20
CA PHE A 71 -3.44 13.37 -2.69
C PHE A 71 -3.45 13.20 -4.20
N SER A 72 -4.60 12.83 -4.78
CA SER A 72 -4.71 12.70 -6.23
C SER A 72 -4.46 14.03 -6.93
N LEU A 73 -4.92 15.11 -6.34
CA LEU A 73 -4.73 16.44 -6.92
C LEU A 73 -3.27 16.86 -6.92
N ARG A 74 -2.45 16.28 -6.04
CA ARG A 74 -1.02 16.61 -5.97
C ARG A 74 -0.21 15.91 -7.05
N GLY A 75 -0.76 14.87 -7.69
CA GLY A 75 -0.14 14.23 -8.83
C GLY A 75 1.01 13.28 -8.54
N THR A 76 1.38 13.10 -7.27
CA THR A 76 2.51 12.24 -6.90
C THR A 76 2.15 11.24 -5.82
N CYS A 77 0.90 10.82 -5.79
CA CYS A 77 0.43 9.90 -4.77
C CYS A 77 0.86 8.47 -5.09
N PRO A 78 1.50 7.77 -4.15
CA PRO A 78 1.78 6.35 -4.37
C PRO A 78 0.48 5.54 -4.34
N PRO A 79 0.53 4.26 -4.74
CA PRO A 79 -0.65 3.41 -4.61
C PRO A 79 -1.14 3.36 -3.16
N VAL A 80 -2.44 3.28 -2.98
CA VAL A 80 -3.06 3.38 -1.65
C VAL A 80 -3.90 2.16 -1.34
N LEU A 81 -3.72 1.61 -0.13
CA LEU A 81 -4.63 0.64 0.47
C LEU A 81 -5.32 1.31 1.66
N ILE A 82 -6.61 1.08 1.80
CA ILE A 82 -7.39 1.65 2.90
C ILE A 82 -7.46 0.65 4.04
N LEU A 83 -7.22 1.13 5.25
CA LEU A 83 -7.31 0.31 6.47
C LEU A 83 -8.66 0.53 7.12
N ARG A 84 -9.46 -0.53 7.27
CA ARG A 84 -10.74 -0.42 7.94
C ARG A 84 -10.94 -1.57 8.92
N GLY A 85 -11.61 -1.29 10.02
CA GLY A 85 -11.93 -2.33 10.99
C GLY A 85 -12.98 -3.28 10.46
N VAL A 86 -14.05 -2.71 9.91
CA VAL A 86 -15.16 -3.48 9.35
C VAL A 86 -15.48 -2.93 7.97
N PHE A 87 -15.61 -3.82 6.99
CA PHE A 87 -15.96 -3.39 5.65
C PHE A 87 -16.55 -4.56 4.85
N GLY A 88 -17.24 -4.22 3.76
CA GLY A 88 -17.78 -5.21 2.84
C GLY A 88 -17.41 -4.87 1.41
N GLU A 89 -17.99 -5.61 0.48
CA GLU A 89 -17.72 -5.43 -0.95
C GLU A 89 -18.02 -4.03 -1.44
N LYS A 90 -19.09 -3.43 -0.91
CA LYS A 90 -19.47 -2.08 -1.33
C LYS A 90 -18.42 -1.05 -0.92
N ASP A 91 -17.87 -1.22 0.26
CA ASP A 91 -16.82 -0.31 0.74
C ASP A 91 -15.58 -0.44 -0.14
N ALA A 92 -15.19 -1.66 -0.44
CA ALA A 92 -14.02 -1.90 -1.29
C ALA A 92 -14.24 -1.30 -2.68
N ALA A 93 -15.41 -1.48 -3.26
CA ALA A 93 -15.73 -0.92 -4.57
C ALA A 93 -15.72 0.60 -4.54
N TYR A 94 -16.25 1.19 -3.48
CA TYR A 94 -16.27 2.63 -3.30
C TYR A 94 -14.86 3.21 -3.31
N PHE A 95 -13.97 2.64 -2.49
CA PHE A 95 -12.61 3.17 -2.41
C PHE A 95 -11.82 2.91 -3.69
N ARG A 96 -12.08 1.81 -4.38
CA ARG A 96 -11.43 1.56 -5.66
C ARG A 96 -11.85 2.61 -6.70
N ARG A 97 -13.10 3.02 -6.68
CA ARG A 97 -13.56 4.11 -7.58
C ARG A 97 -12.88 5.43 -7.27
N LEU A 98 -12.47 5.62 -6.02
CA LEU A 98 -11.75 6.84 -5.62
C LEU A 98 -10.25 6.74 -5.89
N GLY A 99 -9.77 5.62 -6.38
CA GLY A 99 -8.38 5.47 -6.76
C GLY A 99 -7.53 4.58 -5.87
N ALA A 100 -8.11 4.03 -4.79
CA ALA A 100 -7.36 3.09 -3.95
C ALA A 100 -7.29 1.73 -4.62
N ILE A 101 -6.25 0.96 -4.27
CA ILE A 101 -6.11 -0.40 -4.77
C ILE A 101 -7.16 -1.30 -4.14
N GLY A 102 -7.48 -1.07 -2.87
CA GLY A 102 -8.46 -1.88 -2.15
C GLY A 102 -8.52 -1.52 -0.69
N VAL A 103 -9.19 -2.37 0.08
CA VAL A 103 -9.38 -2.19 1.51
C VAL A 103 -8.86 -3.43 2.23
N VAL A 104 -8.19 -3.24 3.36
CA VAL A 104 -7.63 -4.35 4.14
C VAL A 104 -8.07 -4.21 5.60
N PRO A 105 -8.17 -5.35 6.31
CA PRO A 105 -8.65 -5.34 7.71
C PRO A 105 -7.56 -4.85 8.65
N LYS A 106 -7.71 -3.64 9.16
CA LYS A 106 -6.67 -3.00 9.97
C LYS A 106 -6.35 -3.75 11.27
N ARG A 107 -7.29 -4.57 11.75
CA ARG A 107 -7.08 -5.30 13.01
C ARG A 107 -6.44 -6.66 12.81
N ASP A 108 -6.10 -6.99 11.57
CA ASP A 108 -5.43 -8.24 11.25
C ASP A 108 -4.10 -7.91 10.57
N PRO A 109 -3.03 -7.67 11.34
CA PRO A 109 -1.77 -7.23 10.76
C PRO A 109 -1.18 -8.22 9.77
N LEU A 110 -1.39 -9.52 9.96
CA LEU A 110 -0.88 -10.51 9.01
C LEU A 110 -1.63 -10.45 7.69
N ALA A 111 -2.93 -10.20 7.71
CA ALA A 111 -3.69 -10.03 6.49
C ALA A 111 -3.24 -8.76 5.75
N VAL A 112 -2.94 -7.69 6.50
CA VAL A 112 -2.40 -6.47 5.90
C VAL A 112 -1.06 -6.77 5.23
N LEU A 113 -0.17 -7.47 5.95
CA LEU A 113 1.14 -7.83 5.39
C LEU A 113 0.99 -8.66 4.12
N GLU A 114 0.08 -9.62 4.12
CA GLU A 114 -0.13 -10.45 2.94
C GLU A 114 -0.53 -9.61 1.74
N ARG A 115 -1.45 -8.67 1.93
CA ARG A 115 -1.90 -7.82 0.83
C ARG A 115 -0.79 -6.89 0.38
N VAL A 116 -0.05 -6.30 1.32
CA VAL A 116 1.07 -5.43 1.00
C VAL A 116 2.11 -6.18 0.17
N THR A 117 2.43 -7.39 0.58
CA THR A 117 3.41 -8.22 -0.13
C THR A 117 2.95 -8.48 -1.57
N LYS A 118 1.67 -8.77 -1.76
CA LYS A 118 1.15 -8.99 -3.10
C LYS A 118 1.21 -7.73 -3.97
N VAL A 119 0.89 -6.59 -3.40
CA VAL A 119 0.93 -5.33 -4.14
C VAL A 119 2.35 -4.98 -4.55
N LEU A 120 3.32 -5.24 -3.68
CA LEU A 120 4.71 -4.89 -3.93
C LEU A 120 5.48 -5.97 -4.67
N ALA A 121 4.86 -7.11 -4.95
CA ALA A 121 5.54 -8.21 -5.65
C ALA A 121 5.97 -7.76 -7.04
N PRO A 122 7.13 -8.24 -7.51
CA PRO A 122 7.56 -7.91 -8.86
C PRO A 122 6.55 -8.40 -9.90
N VAL A 123 6.39 -7.62 -10.94
CA VAL A 123 5.42 -7.94 -11.99
C VAL A 123 5.85 -9.15 -12.81
N GLN A 124 7.10 -9.41 -12.86
CA GLN A 124 7.61 -10.47 -13.66
C GLN A 124 7.08 -11.81 -13.28
N LEU A 125 7.00 -12.33 -13.63
CA LEU A 125 6.76 -13.44 -13.00
C LEU A 125 6.01 -14.30 -13.67
N THR A 126 6.28 -13.70 -13.88
CA THR A 126 5.94 -14.11 -14.30
C THR A 126 6.32 -14.71 -14.98
N THR A 127 6.61 -14.89 -14.81
CA THR A 127 7.18 -15.28 -15.22
C THR A 127 7.32 -15.82 -15.67
N SER A 128 7.36 -16.17 -15.79
CA SER A 128 7.74 -16.58 -16.03
C SER A 128 7.51 -16.92 -16.57
N ALA A 129 7.32 -17.18 -16.81
CA ALA A 129 7.56 -17.42 -17.16
C ALA A 129 7.35 -17.61 -17.79
N PRO A 130 7.20 -17.97 -18.10
CA PRO A 130 7.54 -18.11 -18.54
C PRO A 130 7.40 -18.17 -19.06
N LYS A 131 7.46 -18.50 -19.42
CA LYS A 131 7.93 -18.42 -19.61
C LYS A 131 7.69 -18.30 -20.08
N ALA A 132 7.52 -18.86 -20.62
CA ALA A 132 7.92 -18.63 -20.78
C ALA A 132 7.51 -18.19 -21.11
N ALA A 133 7.31 -18.58 -21.65
CA ALA A 133 7.61 -18.07 -21.61
C ALA A 133 7.35 -17.63 -21.86
N LEU A 134 7.26 -17.69 -22.42
CA LEU A 134 7.80 -17.24 -22.36
C LEU A 134 7.65 -17.02 -22.75
N SER A 135 7.50 -17.98 -23.21
CA SER A 135 8.19 -17.74 -23.09
C SER A 135 8.06 -17.30 -23.27
N ASP A 136 8.00 -17.55 -23.82
CA ASP A 136 8.55 -17.09 -23.58
C ASP A 136 8.24 -16.47 -23.66
N ALA A 137 8.13 -16.97 -24.36
CA ALA A 137 8.66 -16.47 -23.95
C ALA A 137 8.62 -16.01 -23.97
N LEU A 138 8.69 -16.14 -24.48
CA LEU A 138 9.40 -15.81 -24.10
C LEU A 138 9.44 -15.44 -24.17
N ALA A 139 9.42 -16.21 -24.73
CA ALA A 139 10.21 -16.01 -24.23
C ALA A 139 10.19 -15.39 -24.25
N LEU A 140 9.94 -15.55 -24.80
CA LEU A 140 10.47 -15.04 -24.28
C LEU A 140 10.34 -14.30 -24.33
N ARG A 141 10.53 -14.50 -24.82
CA ARG A 141 11.03 -13.95 -24.28
C ARG A 141 11.25 -13.52 -24.10
N ALA A 142 11.15 -14.31 -24.52
CA ALA A 142 11.75 -14.14 -23.79
C ALA A 142 11.96 -13.69 -23.51
N ALA A 143 12.11 -14.01 -23.96
CA ALA A 143 12.57 -13.72 -23.24
C ALA A 143 12.63 -13.09 -22.93
N SER A 144 12.69 -13.32 -23.24
CA SER A 144 12.97 -12.88 -22.44
C SER A 144 12.97 -12.51 -22.13
#